data_23bcc75883d1f6c8d25468b29ee4aa1b
#
_entry.id   23bcc75883d1f6c8d25468b29ee4aa1b
#
_cell.length_a   1.000
_cell.length_b   1.000
_cell.length_c   1.000
_cell.angle_alpha   90.00
_cell.angle_beta   90.00
_cell.angle_gamma   90.00
#
_symmetry.space_group_name_H-M   'P 1'
#
loop_
_entity.id
_entity.type
_entity.pdbx_description
1 polymer ?
#
loop_
_entity_poly.entity_id
_entity_poly.type
_entity_poly.pdbx_seq_one_letter_code
_entity_poly.pdbx_strand_id
1 'polypeptide(L)'
;MAAKQVETDTRFPNPKKLSSHGPARIIAMSNQKGGVGKTTTAVNVAAALAGYGRKVLVVDLDPQGALTAHFGVDAKPGDIATIYEAMKGQVQPNEVIIATDVKNLDLMPANIDLSAAEIEFVTEVAREYILANVLRKVRDQYDVIIIDCQPSLGILTVNALTAADGVLIPMATDFFALRGVALLLANLVHKVQERLNPVLKLYGIIITMHERTAHSREVLASLYEHFGDQVFKTQVNRTVKFKYATAAQKPITEYEPNSEAAESYRAVARELIARGCAP
;
A
#
# COMPACT_ATOMS: atom_id res chain seq x y z
N MET A 1 -1.45 -36.58 2.98
CA MET A 1 -0.83 -35.88 1.83
C MET A 1 0.23 -34.93 2.37
N ALA A 2 1.50 -35.16 2.08
CA ALA A 2 2.57 -34.26 2.52
C ALA A 2 2.38 -32.88 1.88
N ALA A 3 2.32 -31.83 2.69
CA ALA A 3 2.25 -30.47 2.19
C ALA A 3 3.50 -30.22 1.35
N LYS A 4 3.31 -29.94 0.05
CA LYS A 4 4.38 -29.51 -0.84
C LYS A 4 5.02 -28.27 -0.20
N GLN A 5 6.26 -28.37 0.24
CA GLN A 5 7.00 -27.17 0.69
C GLN A 5 7.04 -26.19 -0.49
N VAL A 6 6.53 -24.97 -0.26
CA VAL A 6 6.61 -23.89 -1.24
C VAL A 6 8.08 -23.48 -1.33
N GLU A 7 8.64 -23.54 -2.54
CA GLU A 7 10.00 -23.05 -2.77
C GLU A 7 10.05 -21.54 -2.49
N THR A 8 10.95 -21.17 -1.62
CA THR A 8 11.23 -19.75 -1.33
C THR A 8 11.81 -19.09 -2.59
N ASP A 9 11.27 -17.98 -3.02
CA ASP A 9 11.82 -17.20 -4.12
C ASP A 9 13.21 -16.65 -3.72
N THR A 10 14.27 -17.22 -4.30
CA THR A 10 15.65 -16.89 -3.95
C THR A 10 16.23 -15.69 -4.72
N ARG A 11 15.46 -15.09 -5.64
CA ARG A 11 15.91 -13.91 -6.42
C ARG A 11 16.31 -12.73 -5.54
N PHE A 12 15.64 -12.58 -4.41
CA PHE A 12 15.94 -11.56 -3.42
C PHE A 12 16.18 -12.23 -2.07
N PRO A 13 17.34 -12.01 -1.42
CA PRO A 13 17.66 -12.66 -0.16
C PRO A 13 16.76 -12.16 0.99
N ASN A 14 16.66 -12.97 2.04
CA ASN A 14 16.00 -12.53 3.27
C ASN A 14 16.72 -11.29 3.83
N PRO A 15 15.97 -10.23 4.16
CA PRO A 15 16.58 -9.01 4.63
C PRO A 15 17.18 -9.18 6.04
N LYS A 16 18.23 -8.42 6.31
CA LYS A 16 18.83 -8.38 7.65
C LYS A 16 17.87 -7.68 8.62
N LYS A 17 17.96 -8.03 9.90
CA LYS A 17 17.28 -7.27 10.95
C LYS A 17 17.85 -5.85 11.00
N LEU A 18 16.97 -4.88 11.29
CA LEU A 18 17.42 -3.50 11.49
C LEU A 18 18.12 -3.38 12.84
N SER A 19 19.16 -2.55 12.89
CA SER A 19 19.88 -2.19 14.12
C SER A 19 19.21 -1.03 14.88
N SER A 20 18.43 -0.22 14.15
CA SER A 20 17.64 0.92 14.67
C SER A 20 16.36 1.05 13.88
N HIS A 21 15.38 1.76 14.45
CA HIS A 21 14.10 2.03 13.82
C HIS A 21 13.92 3.52 13.53
N GLY A 22 13.15 3.82 12.48
CA GLY A 22 12.83 5.19 12.04
C GLY A 22 14.01 5.96 11.42
N PRO A 23 13.73 7.09 10.76
CA PRO A 23 12.40 7.55 10.36
C PRO A 23 11.82 6.73 9.21
N ALA A 24 10.50 6.63 9.19
CA ALA A 24 9.81 5.79 8.21
C ALA A 24 10.02 6.22 6.76
N ARG A 25 10.10 5.23 5.88
CA ARG A 25 9.86 5.40 4.45
C ARG A 25 8.35 5.37 4.19
N ILE A 26 7.80 6.44 3.62
CA ILE A 26 6.36 6.57 3.34
C ILE A 26 6.07 6.14 1.91
N ILE A 27 5.17 5.18 1.73
CA ILE A 27 4.85 4.55 0.44
C ILE A 27 3.35 4.68 0.17
N ALA A 28 2.97 5.35 -0.92
CA ALA A 28 1.59 5.41 -1.37
C ALA A 28 1.28 4.24 -2.31
N MET A 29 0.22 3.46 -2.02
CA MET A 29 -0.34 2.45 -2.93
C MET A 29 -1.42 3.11 -3.77
N SER A 30 -1.14 3.42 -5.04
CA SER A 30 -2.07 4.18 -5.88
C SER A 30 -2.32 3.52 -7.23
N ASN A 31 -3.58 3.44 -7.61
CA ASN A 31 -4.03 3.15 -8.98
C ASN A 31 -5.47 3.64 -9.11
N GLN A 32 -5.80 4.33 -10.22
CA GLN A 32 -7.14 4.83 -10.50
C GLN A 32 -8.16 3.71 -10.73
N LYS A 33 -7.69 2.54 -11.16
CA LYS A 33 -8.55 1.40 -11.42
C LYS A 33 -8.94 0.71 -10.12
N GLY A 34 -10.24 0.55 -9.90
CA GLY A 34 -10.77 -0.27 -8.81
C GLY A 34 -10.51 -1.77 -9.04
N GLY A 35 -10.41 -2.52 -7.96
CA GLY A 35 -10.31 -3.98 -8.03
C GLY A 35 -8.97 -4.56 -8.52
N VAL A 36 -7.90 -3.75 -8.61
CA VAL A 36 -6.55 -4.22 -9.00
C VAL A 36 -5.73 -4.75 -7.83
N GLY A 37 -6.30 -4.89 -6.64
CA GLY A 37 -5.64 -5.43 -5.47
C GLY A 37 -4.78 -4.42 -4.70
N LYS A 38 -5.08 -3.11 -4.72
CA LYS A 38 -4.38 -2.08 -3.91
C LYS A 38 -4.38 -2.44 -2.44
N THR A 39 -5.55 -2.49 -1.83
CA THR A 39 -5.75 -2.83 -0.41
C THR A 39 -5.13 -4.19 -0.06
N THR A 40 -5.38 -5.21 -0.88
CA THR A 40 -4.77 -6.54 -0.68
C THR A 40 -3.25 -6.46 -0.69
N THR A 41 -2.67 -5.66 -1.59
CA THR A 41 -1.21 -5.48 -1.67
C THR A 41 -0.70 -4.68 -0.47
N ALA A 42 -1.38 -3.59 -0.06
CA ALA A 42 -1.00 -2.80 1.10
C ALA A 42 -0.95 -3.65 2.38
N VAL A 43 -2.02 -4.40 2.67
CA VAL A 43 -2.12 -5.32 3.82
C VAL A 43 -0.98 -6.34 3.82
N ASN A 44 -0.78 -7.03 2.70
CA ASN A 44 0.12 -8.19 2.67
C ASN A 44 1.59 -7.80 2.56
N VAL A 45 1.92 -6.69 1.90
CA VAL A 45 3.27 -6.11 1.91
C VAL A 45 3.61 -5.61 3.31
N ALA A 46 2.68 -4.91 3.98
CA ALA A 46 2.87 -4.44 5.35
C ALA A 46 3.14 -5.61 6.31
N ALA A 47 2.31 -6.65 6.27
CA ALA A 47 2.48 -7.83 7.12
C ALA A 47 3.79 -8.57 6.81
N ALA A 48 4.20 -8.68 5.54
CA ALA A 48 5.47 -9.29 5.16
C ALA A 48 6.68 -8.48 5.67
N LEU A 49 6.64 -7.15 5.56
CA LEU A 49 7.68 -6.26 6.10
C LEU A 49 7.76 -6.35 7.63
N ALA A 50 6.61 -6.38 8.32
CA ALA A 50 6.52 -6.58 9.77
C ALA A 50 7.10 -7.93 10.19
N GLY A 51 6.83 -9.00 9.42
CA GLY A 51 7.43 -10.32 9.60
C GLY A 51 8.95 -10.33 9.45
N TYR A 52 9.51 -9.42 8.66
CA TYR A 52 10.96 -9.19 8.56
C TYR A 52 11.50 -8.23 9.65
N GLY A 53 10.70 -7.90 10.66
CA GLY A 53 11.12 -7.11 11.82
C GLY A 53 11.10 -5.60 11.62
N ARG A 54 10.43 -5.10 10.57
CA ARG A 54 10.19 -3.66 10.39
C ARG A 54 9.00 -3.24 11.23
N LYS A 55 9.07 -2.06 11.85
CA LYS A 55 7.90 -1.42 12.45
C LYS A 55 7.10 -0.73 11.35
N VAL A 56 5.89 -1.20 11.11
CA VAL A 56 5.06 -0.77 9.98
C VAL A 56 3.78 -0.11 10.48
N LEU A 57 3.42 1.02 9.87
CA LEU A 57 2.10 1.63 10.00
C LEU A 57 1.39 1.52 8.65
N VAL A 58 0.16 1.02 8.65
CA VAL A 58 -0.73 1.15 7.50
C VAL A 58 -1.75 2.24 7.75
N VAL A 59 -1.98 3.05 6.73
CA VAL A 59 -2.95 4.16 6.76
C VAL A 59 -4.03 3.86 5.73
N ASP A 60 -5.25 3.66 6.18
CA ASP A 60 -6.40 3.55 5.29
C ASP A 60 -6.81 4.96 4.84
N LEU A 61 -6.71 5.23 3.55
CA LEU A 61 -7.10 6.52 2.96
C LEU A 61 -8.20 6.33 1.91
N ASP A 62 -9.00 5.28 2.09
CA ASP A 62 -10.21 5.03 1.30
C ASP A 62 -11.43 5.13 2.23
N PRO A 63 -12.42 6.02 1.94
CA PRO A 63 -13.65 6.14 2.72
C PRO A 63 -14.45 4.83 2.84
N GLN A 64 -14.20 3.85 1.96
CA GLN A 64 -14.81 2.53 2.07
C GLN A 64 -14.27 1.70 3.23
N GLY A 65 -13.16 2.07 3.86
CA GLY A 65 -12.60 1.41 5.03
C GLY A 65 -12.19 -0.05 4.80
N ALA A 66 -11.84 -0.40 3.55
CA ALA A 66 -11.56 -1.79 3.19
C ALA A 66 -10.32 -2.36 3.87
N LEU A 67 -9.27 -1.56 4.05
CA LEU A 67 -8.07 -1.94 4.79
C LEU A 67 -8.36 -2.06 6.27
N THR A 68 -9.14 -1.12 6.83
CA THR A 68 -9.61 -1.11 8.21
C THR A 68 -10.39 -2.39 8.55
N ALA A 69 -11.38 -2.73 7.72
CA ALA A 69 -12.17 -3.94 7.87
C ALA A 69 -11.33 -5.22 7.73
N HIS A 70 -10.28 -5.20 6.91
CA HIS A 70 -9.37 -6.35 6.74
C HIS A 70 -8.63 -6.70 8.05
N PHE A 71 -8.34 -5.72 8.90
CA PHE A 71 -7.74 -5.95 10.22
C PHE A 71 -8.78 -6.14 11.34
N GLY A 72 -10.05 -6.35 11.01
CA GLY A 72 -11.11 -6.63 11.97
C GLY A 72 -11.58 -5.43 12.78
N VAL A 73 -11.20 -4.22 12.38
CA VAL A 73 -11.62 -3.00 13.05
C VAL A 73 -12.97 -2.54 12.48
N ASP A 74 -13.98 -2.44 13.34
CA ASP A 74 -15.31 -1.90 13.01
C ASP A 74 -15.34 -0.40 13.35
N ALA A 75 -14.81 0.42 12.42
CA ALA A 75 -14.70 1.86 12.60
C ALA A 75 -16.01 2.56 12.20
N LYS A 76 -17.09 2.36 13.00
CA LYS A 76 -18.33 3.09 12.75
C LYS A 76 -18.15 4.59 13.01
N PRO A 77 -18.87 5.44 12.24
CA PRO A 77 -18.92 6.86 12.49
C PRO A 77 -19.25 7.20 13.95
N GLY A 78 -18.38 7.99 14.59
CA GLY A 78 -18.56 8.41 15.97
C GLY A 78 -18.12 7.43 17.07
N ASP A 79 -17.80 6.16 16.74
CA ASP A 79 -17.37 5.17 17.74
C ASP A 79 -15.89 5.31 18.08
N ILE A 80 -15.05 5.52 17.07
CA ILE A 80 -13.60 5.70 17.21
C ILE A 80 -13.11 6.85 16.35
N ALA A 81 -12.06 7.53 16.79
CA ALA A 81 -11.36 8.50 15.96
C ALA A 81 -10.57 7.78 14.84
N THR A 82 -10.56 8.38 13.66
CA THR A 82 -9.96 7.84 12.44
C THR A 82 -8.95 8.82 11.85
N ILE A 83 -8.35 8.45 10.72
CA ILE A 83 -7.47 9.36 9.96
C ILE A 83 -8.18 10.67 9.59
N TYR A 84 -9.50 10.67 9.44
CA TYR A 84 -10.28 11.87 9.12
C TYR A 84 -10.18 12.92 10.23
N GLU A 85 -10.43 12.55 11.50
CA GLU A 85 -10.33 13.45 12.65
C GLU A 85 -8.89 13.94 12.85
N ALA A 86 -7.90 13.09 12.61
CA ALA A 86 -6.50 13.48 12.66
C ALA A 86 -6.14 14.50 11.56
N MET A 87 -6.67 14.33 10.35
CA MET A 87 -6.48 15.26 9.23
C MET A 87 -7.19 16.60 9.47
N LYS A 88 -8.31 16.62 10.19
CA LYS A 88 -8.99 17.84 10.62
C LYS A 88 -8.31 18.53 11.82
N GLY A 89 -7.29 17.91 12.41
CA GLY A 89 -6.61 18.42 13.61
C GLY A 89 -7.46 18.36 14.90
N GLN A 90 -8.50 17.54 14.90
CA GLN A 90 -9.41 17.36 16.05
C GLN A 90 -8.81 16.45 17.11
N VAL A 91 -7.92 15.54 16.72
CA VAL A 91 -7.19 14.61 17.59
C VAL A 91 -5.72 14.55 17.18
N GLN A 92 -4.86 14.11 18.09
CA GLN A 92 -3.45 13.89 17.74
C GLN A 92 -3.31 12.59 16.95
N PRO A 93 -2.36 12.50 15.97
CA PRO A 93 -2.18 11.31 15.17
C PRO A 93 -1.96 10.02 15.96
N ASN A 94 -1.28 10.08 17.09
CA ASN A 94 -1.07 8.91 17.96
C ASN A 94 -2.38 8.38 18.59
N GLU A 95 -3.41 9.20 18.71
CA GLU A 95 -4.68 8.81 19.33
C GLU A 95 -5.54 7.96 18.37
N VAL A 96 -5.26 8.01 17.06
CA VAL A 96 -5.98 7.21 16.06
C VAL A 96 -5.24 5.95 15.66
N ILE A 97 -4.02 5.71 16.18
CA ILE A 97 -3.25 4.50 15.87
C ILE A 97 -3.77 3.33 16.71
N ILE A 98 -4.08 2.23 16.03
CA ILE A 98 -4.56 0.98 16.63
C ILE A 98 -3.53 -0.11 16.36
N ALA A 99 -3.11 -0.84 17.41
CA ALA A 99 -2.30 -2.03 17.25
C ALA A 99 -3.13 -3.14 16.58
N THR A 100 -2.55 -3.82 15.59
CA THR A 100 -3.18 -4.99 14.97
C THR A 100 -2.74 -6.29 15.66
N ASP A 101 -3.38 -7.41 15.33
CA ASP A 101 -2.94 -8.74 15.79
C ASP A 101 -1.60 -9.17 15.16
N VAL A 102 -1.11 -8.46 14.16
CA VAL A 102 0.18 -8.74 13.51
C VAL A 102 1.29 -7.98 14.23
N LYS A 103 2.24 -8.72 14.79
CA LYS A 103 3.39 -8.10 15.50
C LYS A 103 4.10 -7.07 14.61
N ASN A 104 4.43 -5.90 15.16
CA ASN A 104 5.10 -4.77 14.49
C ASN A 104 4.27 -4.11 13.39
N LEU A 105 2.96 -4.27 13.39
CA LEU A 105 2.07 -3.68 12.41
C LEU A 105 0.92 -2.95 13.11
N ASP A 106 0.86 -1.64 12.92
CA ASP A 106 -0.19 -0.77 13.44
C ASP A 106 -1.04 -0.21 12.29
N LEU A 107 -2.24 0.28 12.61
CA LEU A 107 -3.25 0.78 11.68
C LEU A 107 -3.70 2.19 12.08
N MET A 108 -3.76 3.11 11.12
CA MET A 108 -4.63 4.29 11.16
C MET A 108 -5.91 3.98 10.37
N PRO A 109 -7.06 3.81 11.03
CA PRO A 109 -8.29 3.39 10.38
C PRO A 109 -8.97 4.53 9.63
N ALA A 110 -9.84 4.17 8.67
CA ALA A 110 -10.79 5.05 8.01
C ALA A 110 -12.22 4.51 8.13
N ASN A 111 -13.17 5.40 7.91
CA ASN A 111 -14.57 5.10 7.74
C ASN A 111 -15.18 6.04 6.70
N ILE A 112 -16.52 5.95 6.51
CA ILE A 112 -17.23 6.73 5.49
C ILE A 112 -17.13 8.24 5.71
N ASP A 113 -16.91 8.71 6.95
CA ASP A 113 -16.78 10.14 7.25
C ASP A 113 -15.59 10.78 6.51
N LEU A 114 -14.56 10.01 6.17
CA LEU A 114 -13.44 10.47 5.35
C LEU A 114 -13.89 11.00 3.98
N SER A 115 -15.05 10.60 3.46
CA SER A 115 -15.62 11.13 2.22
C SER A 115 -15.89 12.64 2.29
N ALA A 116 -16.17 13.18 3.48
CA ALA A 116 -16.37 14.61 3.69
C ALA A 116 -15.10 15.42 3.40
N ALA A 117 -13.92 14.84 3.58
CA ALA A 117 -12.64 15.49 3.29
C ALA A 117 -12.52 15.96 1.83
N GLU A 118 -13.12 15.24 0.87
CA GLU A 118 -13.13 15.64 -0.55
C GLU A 118 -13.84 16.98 -0.80
N ILE A 119 -14.73 17.39 0.09
CA ILE A 119 -15.47 18.66 0.02
C ILE A 119 -14.88 19.67 0.99
N GLU A 120 -14.68 19.30 2.24
CA GLU A 120 -14.24 20.22 3.31
C GLU A 120 -12.84 20.77 3.06
N PHE A 121 -11.89 19.94 2.59
CA PHE A 121 -10.53 20.38 2.36
C PHE A 121 -10.36 21.27 1.13
N VAL A 122 -11.39 21.41 0.28
CA VAL A 122 -11.28 22.29 -0.92
C VAL A 122 -10.96 23.74 -0.55
N THR A 123 -11.45 24.21 0.58
CA THR A 123 -11.25 25.59 1.06
C THR A 123 -10.09 25.75 2.02
N GLU A 124 -9.44 24.63 2.45
CA GLU A 124 -8.33 24.69 3.38
C GLU A 124 -7.04 25.20 2.74
N VAL A 125 -6.32 26.04 3.46
CA VAL A 125 -5.00 26.52 3.03
C VAL A 125 -3.98 25.37 3.13
N ALA A 126 -3.16 25.23 2.09
CA ALA A 126 -2.17 24.14 2.00
C ALA A 126 -2.79 22.73 2.14
N ARG A 127 -4.00 22.56 1.64
CA ARG A 127 -4.82 21.34 1.71
C ARG A 127 -4.12 20.08 1.20
N GLU A 128 -3.15 20.24 0.29
CA GLU A 128 -2.38 19.12 -0.26
C GLU A 128 -1.36 18.54 0.75
N TYR A 129 -1.05 19.28 1.82
CA TYR A 129 -0.05 18.91 2.85
C TYR A 129 -0.67 18.43 4.16
N ILE A 130 -1.99 18.33 4.27
CA ILE A 130 -2.69 17.95 5.51
C ILE A 130 -2.19 16.59 6.01
N LEU A 131 -2.21 15.56 5.16
CA LEU A 131 -1.73 14.23 5.53
C LEU A 131 -0.22 14.21 5.83
N ALA A 132 0.59 14.94 5.08
CA ALA A 132 2.03 15.05 5.34
C ALA A 132 2.30 15.60 6.75
N ASN A 133 1.51 16.59 7.19
CA ASN A 133 1.60 17.17 8.53
C ASN A 133 1.17 16.18 9.63
N VAL A 134 0.17 15.34 9.36
CA VAL A 134 -0.25 14.26 10.26
C VAL A 134 0.87 13.22 10.40
N LEU A 135 1.36 12.68 9.28
CA LEU A 135 2.34 11.60 9.28
C LEU A 135 3.72 12.03 9.80
N ARG A 136 4.11 13.29 9.62
CA ARG A 136 5.36 13.83 10.20
C ARG A 136 5.45 13.65 11.71
N LYS A 137 4.32 13.71 12.44
CA LYS A 137 4.29 13.58 13.91
C LYS A 137 4.54 12.16 14.40
N VAL A 138 4.39 11.15 13.54
CA VAL A 138 4.55 9.73 13.88
C VAL A 138 5.67 9.05 13.11
N ARG A 139 6.27 9.72 12.12
CA ARG A 139 7.24 9.16 11.18
C ARG A 139 8.43 8.49 11.87
N ASP A 140 8.91 9.05 12.98
CA ASP A 140 10.10 8.53 13.69
C ASP A 140 9.83 7.25 14.49
N GLN A 141 8.55 6.87 14.64
CA GLN A 141 8.14 5.68 15.40
C GLN A 141 8.17 4.41 14.55
N TYR A 142 8.20 4.55 13.21
CA TYR A 142 8.09 3.46 12.25
C TYR A 142 9.28 3.41 11.29
N ASP A 143 9.44 2.27 10.63
CA ASP A 143 10.42 2.08 9.55
C ASP A 143 9.76 2.26 8.18
N VAL A 144 8.48 1.87 8.08
CA VAL A 144 7.68 1.99 6.87
C VAL A 144 6.27 2.45 7.22
N ILE A 145 5.75 3.40 6.45
CA ILE A 145 4.33 3.79 6.47
C ILE A 145 3.76 3.49 5.08
N ILE A 146 2.71 2.67 5.00
CA ILE A 146 2.02 2.36 3.75
C ILE A 146 0.66 3.05 3.76
N ILE A 147 0.38 3.86 2.74
CA ILE A 147 -0.90 4.55 2.56
C ILE A 147 -1.69 3.81 1.48
N ASP A 148 -2.83 3.23 1.84
CA ASP A 148 -3.78 2.62 0.88
C ASP A 148 -4.71 3.70 0.33
N CYS A 149 -4.55 4.04 -0.95
CA CYS A 149 -5.30 5.11 -1.59
C CYS A 149 -6.59 4.60 -2.24
N GLN A 150 -7.65 5.40 -2.15
CA GLN A 150 -8.87 5.16 -2.93
C GLN A 150 -8.59 5.18 -4.45
N PRO A 151 -9.45 4.57 -5.30
CA PRO A 151 -9.30 4.56 -6.76
C PRO A 151 -9.79 5.87 -7.40
N SER A 152 -9.23 7.02 -6.98
CA SER A 152 -9.60 8.34 -7.49
C SER A 152 -8.37 9.23 -7.66
N LEU A 153 -8.53 10.38 -8.32
CA LEU A 153 -7.53 11.45 -8.42
C LEU A 153 -7.88 12.66 -7.55
N GLY A 154 -8.74 12.46 -6.53
CA GLY A 154 -9.20 13.49 -5.63
C GLY A 154 -8.14 14.00 -4.66
N ILE A 155 -8.54 14.89 -3.77
CA ILE A 155 -7.64 15.55 -2.81
C ILE A 155 -6.97 14.55 -1.87
N LEU A 156 -7.63 13.44 -1.51
CA LEU A 156 -7.04 12.40 -0.66
C LEU A 156 -5.82 11.73 -1.34
N THR A 157 -5.95 11.37 -2.63
CA THR A 157 -4.83 10.79 -3.38
C THR A 157 -3.69 11.78 -3.58
N VAL A 158 -4.00 13.07 -3.81
CA VAL A 158 -2.98 14.13 -3.86
C VAL A 158 -2.25 14.22 -2.52
N ASN A 159 -2.96 14.21 -1.40
CA ASN A 159 -2.37 14.20 -0.05
C ASN A 159 -1.46 12.99 0.18
N ALA A 160 -1.88 11.79 -0.23
CA ALA A 160 -1.05 10.60 -0.12
C ALA A 160 0.28 10.74 -0.88
N LEU A 161 0.25 11.20 -2.14
CA LEU A 161 1.44 11.39 -2.96
C LEU A 161 2.31 12.55 -2.46
N THR A 162 1.69 13.61 -1.92
CA THR A 162 2.43 14.74 -1.33
C THR A 162 3.19 14.31 -0.05
N ALA A 163 2.62 13.40 0.72
CA ALA A 163 3.22 12.88 1.95
C ALA A 163 4.27 11.77 1.69
N ALA A 164 4.22 11.10 0.53
CA ALA A 164 5.00 9.90 0.27
C ALA A 164 6.43 10.18 -0.22
N ASP A 165 7.36 9.29 0.16
CA ASP A 165 8.70 9.21 -0.45
C ASP A 165 8.65 8.51 -1.82
N GLY A 166 7.67 7.60 -2.00
CA GLY A 166 7.48 6.90 -3.25
C GLY A 166 6.09 6.33 -3.44
N VAL A 167 5.75 6.05 -4.71
CA VAL A 167 4.50 5.42 -5.10
C VAL A 167 4.75 4.02 -5.65
N LEU A 168 3.97 3.05 -5.17
CA LEU A 168 3.83 1.72 -5.73
C LEU A 168 2.49 1.62 -6.45
N ILE A 169 2.50 1.00 -7.63
CA ILE A 169 1.32 0.89 -8.49
C ILE A 169 0.97 -0.60 -8.64
N PRO A 170 0.07 -1.14 -7.80
CA PRO A 170 -0.48 -2.47 -8.03
C PRO A 170 -1.34 -2.48 -9.29
N MET A 171 -1.16 -3.46 -10.17
CA MET A 171 -1.79 -3.51 -11.48
C MET A 171 -2.08 -4.94 -11.90
N ALA A 172 -3.31 -5.20 -12.36
CA ALA A 172 -3.66 -6.46 -13.00
C ALA A 172 -3.27 -6.43 -14.49
N THR A 173 -2.93 -7.60 -15.05
CA THR A 173 -2.57 -7.75 -16.47
C THR A 173 -3.82 -7.79 -17.36
N ASP A 174 -4.48 -6.65 -17.52
CA ASP A 174 -5.63 -6.48 -18.41
C ASP A 174 -5.32 -5.52 -19.57
N PHE A 175 -6.21 -5.50 -20.56
CA PHE A 175 -6.01 -4.77 -21.81
C PHE A 175 -5.70 -3.27 -21.64
N PHE A 176 -6.25 -2.61 -20.63
CA PHE A 176 -6.06 -1.17 -20.40
C PHE A 176 -4.96 -0.85 -19.37
N ALA A 177 -4.24 -1.86 -18.89
CA ALA A 177 -3.28 -1.72 -17.80
C ALA A 177 -2.18 -0.69 -18.11
N LEU A 178 -1.51 -0.81 -19.26
CA LEU A 178 -0.45 0.08 -19.70
C LEU A 178 -0.93 1.55 -19.77
N ARG A 179 -2.08 1.77 -20.43
CA ARG A 179 -2.68 3.10 -20.57
C ARG A 179 -3.04 3.70 -19.20
N GLY A 180 -3.59 2.90 -18.31
CA GLY A 180 -3.96 3.33 -16.95
C GLY A 180 -2.76 3.80 -16.15
N VAL A 181 -1.65 3.07 -16.17
CA VAL A 181 -0.40 3.45 -15.51
C VAL A 181 0.19 4.71 -16.13
N ALA A 182 0.28 4.77 -17.47
CA ALA A 182 0.82 5.95 -18.15
C ALA A 182 0.01 7.22 -17.83
N LEU A 183 -1.32 7.13 -17.79
CA LEU A 183 -2.19 8.24 -17.41
C LEU A 183 -2.02 8.64 -15.93
N LEU A 184 -1.91 7.70 -15.01
CA LEU A 184 -1.66 7.98 -13.60
C LEU A 184 -0.33 8.73 -13.43
N LEU A 185 0.73 8.26 -14.08
CA LEU A 185 2.04 8.90 -14.01
C LEU A 185 2.00 10.31 -14.59
N ALA A 186 1.49 10.48 -15.81
CA ALA A 186 1.48 11.78 -16.50
C ALA A 186 0.53 12.79 -15.83
N ASN A 187 -0.66 12.37 -15.43
CA ASN A 187 -1.69 13.31 -14.95
C ASN A 187 -1.62 13.59 -13.44
N LEU A 188 -1.01 12.72 -12.65
CA LEU A 188 -0.98 12.91 -11.21
C LEU A 188 0.44 12.88 -10.65
N VAL A 189 1.18 11.79 -10.81
CA VAL A 189 2.48 11.62 -10.15
C VAL A 189 3.45 12.71 -10.57
N HIS A 190 3.62 12.97 -11.86
CA HIS A 190 4.51 14.03 -12.37
C HIS A 190 4.07 15.44 -11.93
N LYS A 191 2.76 15.72 -11.90
CA LYS A 191 2.27 17.01 -11.43
C LYS A 191 2.52 17.23 -9.93
N VAL A 192 2.39 16.17 -9.14
CA VAL A 192 2.73 16.22 -7.70
C VAL A 192 4.23 16.41 -7.53
N GLN A 193 5.07 15.69 -8.29
CA GLN A 193 6.52 15.89 -8.27
C GLN A 193 6.93 17.33 -8.61
N GLU A 194 6.34 17.91 -9.64
CA GLU A 194 6.68 19.26 -10.10
C GLU A 194 6.26 20.37 -9.13
N ARG A 195 5.11 20.20 -8.46
CA ARG A 195 4.45 21.30 -7.74
C ARG A 195 4.40 21.15 -6.23
N LEU A 196 4.38 19.93 -5.71
CA LEU A 196 4.07 19.66 -4.30
C LEU A 196 5.17 18.86 -3.60
N ASN A 197 5.68 17.79 -4.23
CA ASN A 197 6.64 16.87 -3.63
C ASN A 197 7.74 16.47 -4.63
N PRO A 198 8.79 17.28 -4.79
CA PRO A 198 9.88 17.01 -5.74
C PRO A 198 10.70 15.72 -5.44
N VAL A 199 10.59 15.19 -4.22
CA VAL A 199 11.33 13.98 -3.83
C VAL A 199 10.53 12.69 -4.05
N LEU A 200 9.25 12.78 -4.43
CA LEU A 200 8.42 11.63 -4.75
C LEU A 200 9.05 10.79 -5.87
N LYS A 201 9.14 9.49 -5.69
CA LYS A 201 9.70 8.55 -6.70
C LYS A 201 8.67 7.51 -7.11
N LEU A 202 8.75 7.03 -8.35
CA LEU A 202 8.09 5.77 -8.71
C LEU A 202 8.94 4.62 -8.14
N TYR A 203 8.44 3.93 -7.10
CA TYR A 203 9.10 2.77 -6.52
C TYR A 203 8.91 1.53 -7.36
N GLY A 204 7.80 1.47 -8.08
CA GLY A 204 7.60 0.45 -9.11
C GLY A 204 6.14 0.08 -9.35
N ILE A 205 5.97 -0.81 -10.31
CA ILE A 205 4.70 -1.39 -10.74
C ILE A 205 4.68 -2.84 -10.30
N ILE A 206 3.72 -3.22 -9.43
CA ILE A 206 3.55 -4.58 -8.94
C ILE A 206 2.47 -5.28 -9.76
N ILE A 207 2.82 -6.38 -10.40
CA ILE A 207 1.86 -7.20 -11.13
C ILE A 207 1.05 -8.05 -10.15
N THR A 208 -0.23 -7.79 -10.10
CA THR A 208 -1.22 -8.48 -9.28
C THR A 208 -2.19 -9.29 -10.14
N MET A 209 -2.87 -10.26 -9.53
CA MET A 209 -3.88 -11.08 -10.22
C MET A 209 -3.35 -11.71 -11.52
N HIS A 210 -2.05 -12.01 -11.55
CA HIS A 210 -1.42 -12.59 -12.74
C HIS A 210 -2.03 -13.96 -13.06
N GLU A 211 -2.31 -14.16 -14.33
CA GLU A 211 -2.79 -15.43 -14.88
C GLU A 211 -1.83 -15.93 -15.98
N ARG A 212 -1.60 -17.23 -16.05
CA ARG A 212 -0.70 -17.84 -17.06
C ARG A 212 -1.34 -17.96 -18.43
N THR A 213 -1.93 -16.86 -18.94
CA THR A 213 -2.56 -16.78 -20.27
C THR A 213 -1.63 -16.14 -21.30
N ALA A 214 -1.90 -16.32 -22.60
CA ALA A 214 -1.16 -15.64 -23.68
C ALA A 214 -1.29 -14.12 -23.52
N HIS A 215 -2.50 -13.63 -23.30
CA HIS A 215 -2.80 -12.22 -23.11
C HIS A 215 -2.01 -11.61 -21.95
N SER A 216 -1.98 -12.25 -20.76
CA SER A 216 -1.20 -11.76 -19.63
C SER A 216 0.29 -11.66 -19.94
N ARG A 217 0.84 -12.60 -20.73
CA ARG A 217 2.24 -12.55 -21.16
C ARG A 217 2.52 -11.39 -22.11
N GLU A 218 1.63 -11.10 -23.05
CA GLU A 218 1.75 -9.98 -23.98
C GLU A 218 1.71 -8.63 -23.23
N VAL A 219 0.74 -8.45 -22.33
CA VAL A 219 0.64 -7.24 -21.49
C VAL A 219 1.90 -7.07 -20.64
N LEU A 220 2.39 -8.15 -20.04
CA LEU A 220 3.59 -8.12 -19.21
C LEU A 220 4.84 -7.75 -20.04
N ALA A 221 4.98 -8.32 -21.26
CA ALA A 221 6.07 -7.97 -22.16
C ALA A 221 6.06 -6.47 -22.52
N SER A 222 4.88 -5.94 -22.88
CA SER A 222 4.70 -4.52 -23.17
C SER A 222 5.03 -3.62 -21.96
N LEU A 223 4.72 -4.07 -20.73
CA LEU A 223 5.07 -3.33 -19.53
C LEU A 223 6.59 -3.28 -19.30
N TYR A 224 7.27 -4.41 -19.45
CA TYR A 224 8.74 -4.43 -19.35
C TYR A 224 9.41 -3.61 -20.46
N GLU A 225 8.83 -3.60 -21.68
CA GLU A 225 9.33 -2.76 -22.77
C GLU A 225 9.23 -1.26 -22.44
N HIS A 226 8.11 -0.81 -21.84
CA HIS A 226 7.87 0.61 -21.56
C HIS A 226 8.45 1.10 -20.24
N PHE A 227 8.46 0.26 -19.21
CA PHE A 227 8.84 0.66 -17.85
C PHE A 227 10.11 -0.04 -17.33
N GLY A 228 10.62 -1.03 -18.06
CA GLY A 228 11.89 -1.69 -17.73
C GLY A 228 11.96 -2.18 -16.29
N ASP A 229 13.01 -1.76 -15.58
CA ASP A 229 13.26 -2.14 -14.19
C ASP A 229 12.27 -1.52 -13.18
N GLN A 230 11.40 -0.61 -13.60
CA GLN A 230 10.33 -0.11 -12.73
C GLN A 230 9.25 -1.17 -12.50
N VAL A 231 9.12 -2.18 -13.37
CA VAL A 231 8.23 -3.33 -13.14
C VAL A 231 8.88 -4.30 -12.16
N PHE A 232 8.15 -4.70 -11.13
CA PHE A 232 8.62 -5.72 -10.19
C PHE A 232 8.81 -7.05 -10.91
N LYS A 233 9.91 -7.75 -10.58
CA LYS A 233 10.19 -9.11 -11.08
C LYS A 233 9.27 -10.14 -10.42
N THR A 234 8.84 -9.84 -9.21
CA THR A 234 7.89 -10.66 -8.45
C THR A 234 6.46 -10.36 -8.90
N GLN A 235 5.73 -11.41 -9.24
CA GLN A 235 4.32 -11.34 -9.64
C GLN A 235 3.45 -12.01 -8.59
N VAL A 236 2.26 -11.45 -8.33
CA VAL A 236 1.27 -12.03 -7.44
C VAL A 236 0.18 -12.69 -8.28
N ASN A 237 0.10 -14.03 -8.21
CA ASN A 237 -0.87 -14.80 -8.97
C ASN A 237 -2.30 -14.60 -8.43
N ARG A 238 -3.28 -14.69 -9.32
CA ARG A 238 -4.69 -14.69 -8.97
C ARG A 238 -5.03 -15.97 -8.17
N THR A 239 -5.65 -15.78 -7.00
CA THR A 239 -6.12 -16.90 -6.16
C THR A 239 -7.30 -16.48 -5.29
N VAL A 240 -8.19 -17.42 -5.01
CA VAL A 240 -9.32 -17.23 -4.09
C VAL A 240 -8.87 -17.12 -2.62
N LYS A 241 -7.66 -17.56 -2.30
CA LYS A 241 -7.10 -17.53 -0.94
C LYS A 241 -7.08 -16.12 -0.34
N PHE A 242 -6.84 -15.08 -1.16
CA PHE A 242 -6.90 -13.70 -0.69
C PHE A 242 -8.30 -13.31 -0.20
N LYS A 243 -9.37 -13.78 -0.87
CA LYS A 243 -10.74 -13.54 -0.41
C LYS A 243 -11.02 -14.22 0.92
N TYR A 244 -10.54 -15.45 1.11
CA TYR A 244 -10.69 -16.16 2.37
C TYR A 244 -9.88 -15.51 3.50
N ALA A 245 -8.66 -15.06 3.23
CA ALA A 245 -7.84 -14.32 4.19
C ALA A 245 -8.53 -13.01 4.61
N THR A 246 -9.09 -12.24 3.64
CA THR A 246 -9.88 -11.04 3.93
C THR A 246 -11.11 -11.35 4.80
N ALA A 247 -11.87 -12.42 4.47
CA ALA A 247 -13.02 -12.83 5.26
C ALA A 247 -12.64 -13.30 6.69
N ALA A 248 -11.43 -13.84 6.84
CA ALA A 248 -10.85 -14.20 8.13
C ALA A 248 -10.19 -13.03 8.88
N GLN A 249 -10.21 -11.81 8.27
CA GLN A 249 -9.60 -10.59 8.83
C GLN A 249 -8.10 -10.75 9.14
N LYS A 250 -7.38 -11.49 8.28
CA LYS A 250 -5.94 -11.78 8.45
C LYS A 250 -5.18 -11.56 7.14
N PRO A 251 -3.96 -11.01 7.20
CA PRO A 251 -3.05 -11.07 6.05
C PRO A 251 -2.81 -12.52 5.62
N ILE A 252 -2.53 -12.74 4.34
CA ILE A 252 -2.30 -14.11 3.82
C ILE A 252 -1.11 -14.80 4.49
N THR A 253 -0.12 -14.01 4.95
CA THR A 253 1.06 -14.50 5.68
C THR A 253 0.73 -15.09 7.04
N GLU A 254 -0.39 -14.68 7.65
CA GLU A 254 -0.93 -15.20 8.91
C GLU A 254 -2.02 -16.25 8.67
N TYR A 255 -2.86 -16.04 7.64
CA TYR A 255 -3.96 -16.94 7.32
C TYR A 255 -3.48 -18.30 6.77
N GLU A 256 -2.53 -18.25 5.82
CA GLU A 256 -1.98 -19.44 5.18
C GLU A 256 -0.48 -19.30 4.93
N PRO A 257 0.34 -19.30 6.01
CA PRO A 257 1.75 -18.89 5.98
C PRO A 257 2.62 -19.72 5.02
N ASN A 258 2.24 -20.97 4.75
CA ASN A 258 2.98 -21.89 3.88
C ASN A 258 2.44 -21.94 2.43
N SER A 259 1.63 -20.96 2.01
CA SER A 259 1.07 -20.93 0.67
C SER A 259 1.96 -20.16 -0.31
N GLU A 260 1.83 -20.45 -1.62
CA GLU A 260 2.44 -19.66 -2.69
C GLU A 260 1.97 -18.19 -2.65
N ALA A 261 0.73 -17.96 -2.22
CA ALA A 261 0.17 -16.62 -2.07
C ALA A 261 0.91 -15.82 -0.98
N ALA A 262 1.20 -16.43 0.18
CA ALA A 262 1.97 -15.82 1.24
C ALA A 262 3.43 -15.57 0.79
N GLU A 263 4.05 -16.54 0.11
CA GLU A 263 5.41 -16.40 -0.38
C GLU A 263 5.53 -15.31 -1.45
N SER A 264 4.53 -15.13 -2.32
CA SER A 264 4.57 -14.06 -3.31
C SER A 264 4.65 -12.67 -2.67
N TYR A 265 3.94 -12.42 -1.59
CA TYR A 265 4.04 -11.12 -0.88
C TYR A 265 5.31 -10.99 -0.04
N ARG A 266 5.84 -12.08 0.52
CA ARG A 266 7.19 -12.05 1.12
C ARG A 266 8.26 -11.71 0.07
N ALA A 267 8.15 -12.27 -1.14
CA ALA A 267 9.05 -11.96 -2.24
C ALA A 267 8.91 -10.50 -2.71
N VAL A 268 7.68 -9.96 -2.79
CA VAL A 268 7.46 -8.53 -3.06
C VAL A 268 8.13 -7.66 -2.01
N ALA A 269 7.98 -8.00 -0.72
CA ALA A 269 8.63 -7.25 0.36
C ALA A 269 10.16 -7.31 0.29
N ARG A 270 10.74 -8.47 -0.02
CA ARG A 270 12.19 -8.61 -0.24
C ARG A 270 12.66 -7.80 -1.44
N GLU A 271 11.92 -7.82 -2.55
CA GLU A 271 12.24 -7.02 -3.73
C GLU A 271 12.17 -5.52 -3.42
N LEU A 272 11.17 -5.07 -2.65
CA LEU A 272 11.02 -3.68 -2.22
C LEU A 272 12.22 -3.21 -1.40
N ILE A 273 12.70 -4.05 -0.46
CA ILE A 273 13.89 -3.78 0.34
C ILE A 273 15.15 -3.78 -0.55
N ALA A 274 15.30 -4.77 -1.43
CA ALA A 274 16.45 -4.86 -2.32
C ALA A 274 16.57 -3.67 -3.29
N ARG A 275 15.43 -3.05 -3.65
CA ARG A 275 15.37 -1.82 -4.46
C ARG A 275 15.69 -0.55 -3.65
N GLY A 276 15.91 -0.65 -2.33
CA GLY A 276 16.13 0.50 -1.44
C GLY A 276 14.86 1.34 -1.22
N CYS A 277 13.70 0.78 -1.49
CA CYS A 277 12.41 1.46 -1.31
C CYS A 277 11.83 1.28 0.10
N ALA A 278 12.34 0.32 0.85
CA ALA A 278 12.12 0.14 2.29
C ALA A 278 13.44 -0.22 2.97
N PRO A 279 13.61 0.06 4.28
CA PRO A 279 14.83 -0.27 5.02
C PRO A 279 15.05 -1.76 5.22
#